data_05134e6c6acdf4fd67cb3d57fa96a9d3
#
_entry.id   05134e6c6acdf4fd67cb3d57fa96a9d3
#
_cell.length_a   1.000
_cell.length_b   1.000
_cell.length_c   1.000
_cell.angle_alpha   90.00
_cell.angle_beta   90.00
_cell.angle_gamma   90.00
#
_symmetry.space_group_name_H-M   'P 1'
#
loop_
_entity.id
_entity.type
_entity.pdbx_description
1 polymer ?
#
loop_
_entity_poly.entity_id
_entity_poly.type
_entity_poly.pdbx_seq_one_letter_code
_entity_poly.pdbx_strand_id
1 'polypeptide(L)'
;RDRLFAVLERLLLALAKQKPVVVVLEDLHWADHSSLELLDHLFRLITQAPIAFVLLSRPKQESGNWEKLGPALEGYRPYLLEIPLKPLSGEASGDLVRGLLDGSMLPKKLSEVIQNKSEGNPFFVEEVLRSLIERGVLARENGVWKVTDLVENIQVPDSLQGVLLSRLDRLPEETKRVIQKAAVIGRVFLFRVLEHMAREETELESQMDLLEDAALVRERARIPEIEYVFDHALTQEVAYQTLLAPSRKLLHQKVGEAMESIFSERIDQHRALLAYHFFMGEDWERAFAYSVGEADAAVQLYAYAEARQHYHRALDSLKHLPDNASNRQKHVDISVRLVNVSLQSESPEKNLAILTEAENMASSLADEARIARVQLWIGRVHYLAGRLPEAISYFQKVLAVAPKFADPELMALPGAVIGRVLVLQGQFAKAHQLLDRTVPLLEATKNRHELLFACLYRGVTRVFLGDYAAGAAELDQVLKMAQASRNQNAETMA
;
A
#
# COMPACT_ATOMS: atom_id res chain seq x y z
N ARG A 1 13.82 -4.71 5.14
CA ARG A 1 13.62 -4.31 3.74
C ARG A 1 14.81 -4.75 2.88
N ASP A 2 16.03 -4.25 3.12
CA ASP A 2 17.24 -4.54 2.32
C ASP A 2 17.57 -6.03 2.24
N ARG A 3 17.28 -6.79 3.31
CA ARG A 3 17.43 -8.26 3.29
C ARG A 3 16.47 -8.93 2.29
N LEU A 4 15.21 -8.47 2.24
CA LEU A 4 14.22 -9.00 1.28
C LEU A 4 14.63 -8.67 -0.16
N PHE A 5 15.04 -7.42 -0.41
CA PHE A 5 15.52 -6.99 -1.70
C PHE A 5 16.73 -7.82 -2.16
N ALA A 6 17.70 -8.02 -1.27
CA ALA A 6 18.87 -8.86 -1.53
C ALA A 6 18.53 -10.35 -1.77
N VAL A 7 17.47 -10.87 -1.12
CA VAL A 7 17.03 -12.26 -1.35
C VAL A 7 16.41 -12.40 -2.73
N LEU A 8 15.52 -11.49 -3.12
CA LEU A 8 14.87 -11.50 -4.44
C LEU A 8 15.89 -11.27 -5.56
N GLU A 9 16.84 -10.37 -5.37
CA GLU A 9 17.97 -10.18 -6.29
C GLU A 9 18.75 -11.48 -6.50
N ARG A 10 19.16 -12.15 -5.39
CA ARG A 10 19.88 -13.42 -5.46
C ARG A 10 19.07 -14.51 -6.15
N LEU A 11 17.77 -14.58 -5.89
CA LEU A 11 16.87 -15.52 -6.53
C LEU A 11 16.85 -15.32 -8.05
N LEU A 12 16.62 -14.09 -8.50
CA LEU A 12 16.59 -13.76 -9.94
C LEU A 12 17.94 -14.03 -10.61
N LEU A 13 19.04 -13.67 -9.97
CA LEU A 13 20.39 -13.98 -10.48
C LEU A 13 20.66 -15.49 -10.53
N ALA A 14 20.19 -16.26 -9.54
CA ALA A 14 20.34 -17.72 -9.54
C ALA A 14 19.52 -18.38 -10.67
N LEU A 15 18.31 -17.91 -10.91
CA LEU A 15 17.48 -18.36 -12.03
C LEU A 15 18.12 -17.98 -13.37
N ALA A 16 18.61 -16.76 -13.50
CA ALA A 16 19.23 -16.25 -14.73
C ALA A 16 20.54 -16.96 -15.10
N LYS A 17 21.23 -17.58 -14.14
CA LYS A 17 22.37 -18.48 -14.43
C LYS A 17 21.96 -19.78 -15.13
N GLN A 18 20.72 -20.22 -14.96
CA GLN A 18 20.23 -21.44 -15.57
C GLN A 18 19.60 -21.20 -16.95
N LYS A 19 18.78 -20.15 -17.07
CA LYS A 19 18.06 -19.74 -18.29
C LYS A 19 17.76 -18.26 -18.25
N PRO A 20 17.60 -17.57 -19.40
CA PRO A 20 17.07 -16.21 -19.43
C PRO A 20 15.73 -16.11 -18.68
N VAL A 21 15.58 -15.04 -17.90
CA VAL A 21 14.41 -14.80 -17.06
C VAL A 21 13.62 -13.63 -17.61
N VAL A 22 12.31 -13.80 -17.76
CA VAL A 22 11.37 -12.71 -18.07
C VAL A 22 10.46 -12.53 -16.88
N VAL A 23 10.46 -11.33 -16.30
CA VAL A 23 9.57 -10.94 -15.19
C VAL A 23 8.47 -10.07 -15.79
N VAL A 24 7.22 -10.54 -15.73
CA VAL A 24 6.05 -9.80 -16.21
C VAL A 24 5.30 -9.23 -15.02
N LEU A 25 5.07 -7.93 -15.03
CA LEU A 25 4.33 -7.20 -13.99
C LEU A 25 3.16 -6.48 -14.65
N GLU A 26 1.97 -6.99 -14.38
CA GLU A 26 0.72 -6.42 -14.87
C GLU A 26 0.13 -5.42 -13.85
N ASP A 27 -0.69 -4.52 -14.34
CA ASP A 27 -1.42 -3.54 -13.52
C ASP A 27 -0.51 -2.69 -12.61
N LEU A 28 0.68 -2.35 -13.07
CA LEU A 28 1.70 -1.63 -12.30
C LEU A 28 1.21 -0.28 -11.75
N HIS A 29 0.15 0.28 -12.33
CA HIS A 29 -0.49 1.50 -11.84
C HIS A 29 -1.15 1.34 -10.45
N TRP A 30 -1.34 0.10 -9.96
CA TRP A 30 -1.84 -0.21 -8.62
C TRP A 30 -0.75 -0.61 -7.63
N ALA A 31 0.52 -0.68 -8.07
CA ALA A 31 1.61 -1.07 -7.21
C ALA A 31 1.77 -0.09 -6.04
N ASP A 32 2.03 -0.63 -4.84
CA ASP A 32 2.36 0.17 -3.67
C ASP A 32 3.78 0.75 -3.75
N HIS A 33 4.09 1.64 -2.80
CA HIS A 33 5.38 2.34 -2.79
C HIS A 33 6.56 1.38 -2.59
N SER A 34 6.43 0.41 -1.70
CA SER A 34 7.48 -0.58 -1.41
C SER A 34 7.75 -1.49 -2.60
N SER A 35 6.71 -1.88 -3.35
CA SER A 35 6.85 -2.63 -4.60
C SER A 35 7.58 -1.83 -5.68
N LEU A 36 7.30 -0.53 -5.81
CA LEU A 36 7.99 0.33 -6.76
C LEU A 36 9.48 0.53 -6.40
N GLU A 37 9.80 0.69 -5.13
CA GLU A 37 11.18 0.76 -4.63
C GLU A 37 11.95 -0.56 -4.86
N LEU A 38 11.28 -1.70 -4.66
CA LEU A 38 11.86 -3.00 -4.99
C LEU A 38 12.16 -3.11 -6.47
N LEU A 39 11.24 -2.68 -7.31
CA LEU A 39 11.38 -2.73 -8.76
C LEU A 39 12.55 -1.87 -9.24
N ASP A 40 12.69 -0.64 -8.72
CA ASP A 40 13.83 0.23 -8.97
C ASP A 40 15.16 -0.45 -8.60
N HIS A 41 15.20 -1.09 -7.41
CA HIS A 41 16.36 -1.87 -6.97
C HIS A 41 16.70 -3.02 -7.92
N LEU A 42 15.69 -3.70 -8.48
CA LEU A 42 15.87 -4.87 -9.34
C LEU A 42 16.25 -4.49 -10.79
N PHE A 43 15.95 -3.28 -11.27
CA PHE A 43 16.29 -2.86 -12.64
C PHE A 43 17.79 -2.92 -12.94
N ARG A 44 18.65 -2.76 -11.94
CA ARG A 44 20.10 -2.91 -12.11
C ARG A 44 20.53 -4.29 -12.64
N LEU A 45 19.69 -5.31 -12.45
CA LEU A 45 19.97 -6.68 -12.91
C LEU A 45 19.95 -6.81 -14.45
N ILE A 46 19.29 -5.90 -15.15
CA ILE A 46 19.20 -5.89 -16.61
C ILE A 46 20.60 -5.84 -17.24
N THR A 47 21.55 -5.12 -16.60
CA THR A 47 22.93 -4.99 -17.07
C THR A 47 23.87 -6.08 -16.58
N GLN A 48 23.41 -6.92 -15.63
CA GLN A 48 24.25 -7.91 -14.94
C GLN A 48 23.97 -9.36 -15.37
N ALA A 49 22.74 -9.63 -15.85
CA ALA A 49 22.29 -10.97 -16.15
C ALA A 49 21.23 -10.95 -17.27
N PRO A 50 20.96 -12.07 -17.95
CA PRO A 50 19.92 -12.17 -18.97
C PRO A 50 18.52 -12.13 -18.35
N ILE A 51 18.13 -10.97 -17.85
CA ILE A 51 16.83 -10.70 -17.23
C ILE A 51 16.13 -9.58 -18.01
N ALA A 52 14.87 -9.80 -18.37
CA ALA A 52 14.00 -8.80 -18.98
C ALA A 52 12.78 -8.55 -18.09
N PHE A 53 12.37 -7.28 -17.96
CA PHE A 53 11.13 -6.88 -17.29
C PHE A 53 10.13 -6.42 -18.34
N VAL A 54 8.92 -6.97 -18.29
CA VAL A 54 7.76 -6.53 -19.07
C VAL A 54 6.79 -5.87 -18.11
N LEU A 55 6.63 -4.55 -18.26
CA LEU A 55 5.85 -3.72 -17.37
C LEU A 55 4.58 -3.25 -18.08
N LEU A 56 3.41 -3.68 -17.59
CA LEU A 56 2.13 -3.25 -18.13
C LEU A 56 1.49 -2.24 -17.16
N SER A 57 1.18 -1.07 -17.70
CA SER A 57 0.59 0.02 -16.91
C SER A 57 -0.33 0.88 -17.78
N ARG A 58 -1.25 1.60 -17.14
CA ARG A 58 -1.99 2.68 -17.78
C ARG A 58 -1.05 3.82 -18.21
N PRO A 59 -1.47 4.67 -19.16
CA PRO A 59 -0.68 5.83 -19.61
C PRO A 59 -0.26 6.73 -18.45
N LYS A 60 0.84 7.46 -18.63
CA LYS A 60 1.44 8.37 -17.63
C LYS A 60 0.43 9.37 -17.04
N GLN A 61 -0.48 9.88 -17.86
CA GLN A 61 -1.49 10.86 -17.45
C GLN A 61 -2.55 10.30 -16.49
N GLU A 62 -2.71 8.97 -16.44
CA GLU A 62 -3.73 8.29 -15.65
C GLU A 62 -3.18 7.60 -14.40
N SER A 63 -1.86 7.60 -14.21
CA SER A 63 -1.20 6.88 -13.11
C SER A 63 -0.13 7.71 -12.43
N GLY A 64 -0.33 8.05 -11.15
CA GLY A 64 0.66 8.74 -10.30
C GLY A 64 1.94 7.92 -10.03
N ASN A 65 1.93 6.62 -10.31
CA ASN A 65 3.10 5.75 -10.12
C ASN A 65 4.24 6.06 -11.10
N TRP A 66 3.93 6.68 -12.25
CA TRP A 66 4.93 7.13 -13.22
C TRP A 66 5.81 8.26 -12.70
N GLU A 67 5.33 9.10 -11.77
CA GLU A 67 6.15 10.13 -11.12
C GLU A 67 7.32 9.52 -10.35
N LYS A 68 7.16 8.30 -9.85
CA LYS A 68 8.17 7.56 -9.09
C LYS A 68 9.03 6.66 -9.98
N LEU A 69 8.42 5.92 -10.90
CA LEU A 69 9.14 5.01 -11.80
C LEU A 69 9.88 5.71 -12.93
N GLY A 70 9.36 6.84 -13.42
CA GLY A 70 9.96 7.57 -14.53
C GLY A 70 11.43 7.91 -14.31
N PRO A 71 11.81 8.54 -13.19
CA PRO A 71 13.22 8.82 -12.88
C PRO A 71 14.09 7.57 -12.79
N ALA A 72 13.59 6.47 -12.24
CA ALA A 72 14.32 5.20 -12.18
C ALA A 72 14.56 4.63 -13.58
N LEU A 73 13.56 4.65 -14.44
CA LEU A 73 13.65 4.15 -15.82
C LEU A 73 14.57 5.00 -16.72
N GLU A 74 14.69 6.30 -16.46
CA GLU A 74 15.61 7.19 -17.22
C GLU A 74 17.06 6.70 -17.16
N GLY A 75 17.51 6.16 -16.03
CA GLY A 75 18.84 5.56 -15.87
C GLY A 75 19.08 4.34 -16.77
N TYR A 76 18.02 3.69 -17.24
CA TYR A 76 18.08 2.50 -18.08
C TYR A 76 17.57 2.72 -19.50
N ARG A 77 17.46 3.97 -19.96
CA ARG A 77 16.97 4.32 -21.31
C ARG A 77 17.59 3.52 -22.46
N PRO A 78 18.88 3.18 -22.49
CA PRO A 78 19.45 2.35 -23.56
C PRO A 78 18.88 0.93 -23.63
N TYR A 79 18.27 0.44 -22.57
CA TYR A 79 17.69 -0.90 -22.43
C TYR A 79 16.16 -0.87 -22.39
N LEU A 80 15.54 0.32 -22.49
CA LEU A 80 14.09 0.51 -22.39
C LEU A 80 13.46 0.58 -23.76
N LEU A 81 12.47 -0.29 -24.01
CA LEU A 81 11.56 -0.22 -25.14
C LEU A 81 10.17 0.17 -24.62
N GLU A 82 9.70 1.34 -24.97
CA GLU A 82 8.34 1.79 -24.65
C GLU A 82 7.41 1.48 -25.84
N ILE A 83 6.34 0.73 -25.58
CA ILE A 83 5.35 0.32 -26.58
C ILE A 83 3.99 0.92 -26.20
N PRO A 84 3.64 2.10 -26.74
CA PRO A 84 2.34 2.68 -26.49
C PRO A 84 1.28 1.91 -27.29
N LEU A 85 0.39 1.20 -26.56
CA LEU A 85 -0.75 0.54 -27.19
C LEU A 85 -1.78 1.59 -27.63
N LYS A 86 -2.16 1.52 -28.91
CA LYS A 86 -3.19 2.38 -29.48
C LYS A 86 -4.48 1.57 -29.65
N PRO A 87 -5.65 2.22 -29.73
CA PRO A 87 -6.87 1.56 -30.15
C PRO A 87 -6.68 0.82 -31.46
N LEU A 88 -7.33 -0.32 -31.62
CA LEU A 88 -7.30 -1.10 -32.87
C LEU A 88 -7.86 -0.28 -34.00
N SER A 89 -7.23 -0.39 -35.19
CA SER A 89 -7.85 0.11 -36.43
C SER A 89 -9.12 -0.67 -36.78
N GLY A 90 -9.96 -0.12 -37.64
CA GLY A 90 -11.15 -0.83 -38.11
C GLY A 90 -10.84 -2.18 -38.75
N GLU A 91 -9.71 -2.28 -39.50
CA GLU A 91 -9.24 -3.52 -40.11
C GLU A 91 -8.81 -4.53 -39.01
N ALA A 92 -8.00 -4.11 -38.04
CA ALA A 92 -7.56 -4.96 -36.94
C ALA A 92 -8.72 -5.41 -36.04
N SER A 93 -9.72 -4.53 -35.81
CA SER A 93 -10.96 -4.92 -35.09
C SER A 93 -11.76 -5.97 -35.91
N GLY A 94 -11.79 -5.85 -37.22
CA GLY A 94 -12.40 -6.85 -38.11
C GLY A 94 -11.66 -8.18 -38.06
N ASP A 95 -10.33 -8.16 -38.01
CA ASP A 95 -9.51 -9.37 -37.87
C ASP A 95 -9.73 -10.05 -36.52
N LEU A 96 -9.85 -9.27 -35.44
CA LEU A 96 -10.20 -9.78 -34.12
C LEU A 96 -11.56 -10.47 -34.13
N VAL A 97 -12.58 -9.84 -34.71
CA VAL A 97 -13.91 -10.43 -34.85
C VAL A 97 -13.85 -11.75 -35.63
N ARG A 98 -13.12 -11.77 -36.73
CA ARG A 98 -12.94 -13.00 -37.54
C ARG A 98 -12.23 -14.11 -36.75
N GLY A 99 -11.21 -13.77 -36.01
CA GLY A 99 -10.52 -14.71 -35.13
C GLY A 99 -11.42 -15.32 -34.09
N LEU A 100 -12.23 -14.50 -33.41
CA LEU A 100 -13.17 -14.93 -32.36
C LEU A 100 -14.35 -15.77 -32.91
N LEU A 101 -14.70 -15.59 -34.19
CA LEU A 101 -15.79 -16.31 -34.87
C LEU A 101 -15.30 -17.42 -35.79
N ASP A 102 -14.12 -18.01 -35.55
CA ASP A 102 -13.55 -19.11 -36.31
C ASP A 102 -13.51 -18.84 -37.84
N GLY A 103 -13.20 -17.61 -38.24
CA GLY A 103 -13.16 -17.19 -39.65
C GLY A 103 -14.51 -16.74 -40.22
N SER A 104 -15.60 -16.80 -39.46
CA SER A 104 -16.92 -16.32 -39.90
C SER A 104 -16.97 -14.80 -39.98
N MET A 105 -17.73 -14.27 -40.95
CA MET A 105 -17.87 -12.83 -41.13
C MET A 105 -19.23 -12.35 -40.65
N LEU A 106 -19.23 -11.23 -39.94
CA LEU A 106 -20.47 -10.53 -39.57
C LEU A 106 -21.05 -9.76 -40.75
N PRO A 107 -22.37 -9.55 -40.84
CA PRO A 107 -22.97 -8.60 -41.75
C PRO A 107 -22.32 -7.20 -41.56
N LYS A 108 -22.07 -6.53 -42.69
CA LYS A 108 -21.36 -5.25 -42.72
C LYS A 108 -21.93 -4.23 -41.71
N LYS A 109 -23.26 -4.11 -41.68
CA LYS A 109 -23.96 -3.17 -40.77
C LYS A 109 -23.68 -3.48 -39.30
N LEU A 110 -23.64 -4.74 -38.87
CA LEU A 110 -23.36 -5.13 -37.47
C LEU A 110 -21.87 -4.90 -37.13
N SER A 111 -20.97 -5.24 -38.09
CA SER A 111 -19.54 -4.97 -37.94
C SER A 111 -19.24 -3.48 -37.77
N GLU A 112 -19.86 -2.61 -38.57
CA GLU A 112 -19.73 -1.14 -38.46
C GLU A 112 -20.24 -0.63 -37.09
N VAL A 113 -21.36 -1.17 -36.58
CA VAL A 113 -21.88 -0.79 -35.25
C VAL A 113 -20.89 -1.18 -34.15
N ILE A 114 -20.37 -2.40 -34.20
CA ILE A 114 -19.39 -2.87 -33.21
C ILE A 114 -18.12 -2.01 -33.25
N GLN A 115 -17.58 -1.76 -34.46
CA GLN A 115 -16.38 -0.95 -34.65
C GLN A 115 -16.55 0.47 -34.12
N ASN A 116 -17.65 1.14 -34.45
CA ASN A 116 -17.92 2.50 -34.04
C ASN A 116 -18.10 2.64 -32.53
N LYS A 117 -18.77 1.67 -31.88
CA LYS A 117 -19.02 1.71 -30.43
C LYS A 117 -17.82 1.27 -29.61
N SER A 118 -17.01 0.35 -30.14
CA SER A 118 -15.82 -0.12 -29.42
C SER A 118 -14.67 0.88 -29.42
N GLU A 119 -14.69 1.85 -30.33
CA GLU A 119 -13.60 2.83 -30.51
C GLU A 119 -12.21 2.15 -30.62
N GLY A 120 -12.17 0.92 -31.13
CA GLY A 120 -10.97 0.10 -31.23
C GLY A 120 -10.50 -0.55 -29.92
N ASN A 121 -11.32 -0.58 -28.88
CA ASN A 121 -11.04 -1.32 -27.67
C ASN A 121 -11.31 -2.82 -27.89
N PRO A 122 -10.29 -3.70 -27.88
CA PRO A 122 -10.47 -5.12 -28.15
C PRO A 122 -11.38 -5.81 -27.15
N PHE A 123 -11.29 -5.44 -25.87
CA PHE A 123 -12.15 -6.00 -24.82
C PHE A 123 -13.63 -5.65 -25.04
N PHE A 124 -13.92 -4.44 -25.51
CA PHE A 124 -15.29 -4.08 -25.87
C PHE A 124 -15.81 -4.95 -27.03
N VAL A 125 -14.98 -5.18 -28.06
CA VAL A 125 -15.34 -6.07 -29.19
C VAL A 125 -15.67 -7.47 -28.70
N GLU A 126 -14.83 -8.06 -27.85
CA GLU A 126 -15.05 -9.40 -27.28
C GLU A 126 -16.35 -9.47 -26.49
N GLU A 127 -16.57 -8.50 -25.58
CA GLU A 127 -17.74 -8.48 -24.71
C GLU A 127 -19.06 -8.29 -25.49
N VAL A 128 -19.04 -7.48 -26.54
CA VAL A 128 -20.17 -7.34 -27.44
C VAL A 128 -20.47 -8.66 -28.15
N LEU A 129 -19.45 -9.31 -28.71
CA LEU A 129 -19.62 -10.59 -29.38
C LEU A 129 -20.17 -11.66 -28.44
N ARG A 130 -19.63 -11.77 -27.22
CA ARG A 130 -20.15 -12.66 -26.17
C ARG A 130 -21.62 -12.37 -25.86
N SER A 131 -21.97 -11.10 -25.68
CA SER A 131 -23.35 -10.68 -25.45
C SER A 131 -24.27 -11.06 -26.61
N LEU A 132 -23.82 -10.97 -27.85
CA LEU A 132 -24.59 -11.38 -29.03
C LEU A 132 -24.80 -12.90 -29.10
N ILE A 133 -23.79 -13.68 -28.70
CA ILE A 133 -23.88 -15.16 -28.63
C ILE A 133 -24.86 -15.56 -27.51
N GLU A 134 -24.71 -15.01 -26.31
CA GLU A 134 -25.59 -15.28 -25.18
C GLU A 134 -27.06 -14.91 -25.47
N ARG A 135 -27.29 -13.92 -26.34
CA ARG A 135 -28.65 -13.51 -26.79
C ARG A 135 -29.18 -14.37 -27.92
N GLY A 136 -28.42 -15.34 -28.40
CA GLY A 136 -28.83 -16.17 -29.54
C GLY A 136 -28.88 -15.42 -30.86
N VAL A 137 -28.30 -14.22 -30.94
CA VAL A 137 -28.18 -13.42 -32.18
C VAL A 137 -27.12 -13.99 -33.10
N LEU A 138 -26.05 -14.49 -32.50
CA LEU A 138 -25.04 -15.28 -33.13
C LEU A 138 -25.20 -16.73 -32.70
N ALA A 139 -25.52 -17.60 -33.60
CA ALA A 139 -25.65 -19.02 -33.37
C ALA A 139 -24.71 -19.82 -34.26
N ARG A 140 -24.23 -20.95 -33.76
CA ARG A 140 -23.35 -21.84 -34.54
C ARG A 140 -24.18 -22.89 -35.22
N GLU A 141 -24.24 -22.85 -36.56
CA GLU A 141 -24.93 -23.83 -37.38
C GLU A 141 -23.90 -24.55 -38.27
N ASN A 142 -23.85 -25.87 -38.22
CA ASN A 142 -22.91 -26.69 -38.97
C ASN A 142 -21.44 -26.24 -38.83
N GLY A 143 -21.05 -25.78 -37.66
CA GLY A 143 -19.68 -25.34 -37.38
C GLY A 143 -19.36 -23.88 -37.78
N VAL A 144 -20.29 -23.17 -38.42
CA VAL A 144 -20.14 -21.78 -38.87
C VAL A 144 -21.05 -20.87 -38.07
N TRP A 145 -20.51 -19.72 -37.64
CA TRP A 145 -21.30 -18.71 -36.96
C TRP A 145 -22.22 -17.96 -37.96
N LYS A 146 -23.49 -17.89 -37.61
CA LYS A 146 -24.51 -17.19 -38.40
C LYS A 146 -25.29 -16.22 -37.55
N VAL A 147 -25.73 -15.14 -38.16
CA VAL A 147 -26.63 -14.16 -37.54
C VAL A 147 -28.07 -14.62 -37.71
N THR A 148 -28.81 -14.65 -36.63
CA THR A 148 -30.23 -15.01 -36.60
C THR A 148 -31.13 -13.81 -36.90
N ASP A 149 -32.43 -14.02 -37.10
CA ASP A 149 -33.41 -12.96 -37.34
C ASP A 149 -33.59 -12.00 -36.14
N LEU A 150 -33.06 -12.34 -34.97
CA LEU A 150 -33.06 -11.50 -33.80
C LEU A 150 -32.20 -10.21 -33.92
N VAL A 151 -31.41 -10.10 -35.00
CA VAL A 151 -30.50 -8.95 -35.25
C VAL A 151 -31.25 -7.63 -35.45
N GLU A 152 -32.50 -7.66 -35.96
CA GLU A 152 -33.24 -6.43 -36.30
C GLU A 152 -33.58 -5.56 -35.11
N ASN A 153 -33.66 -6.12 -33.90
CA ASN A 153 -34.05 -5.44 -32.67
C ASN A 153 -32.90 -5.23 -31.66
N ILE A 154 -31.63 -5.35 -32.11
CA ILE A 154 -30.51 -5.27 -31.21
C ILE A 154 -30.04 -3.84 -31.00
N GLN A 155 -30.05 -3.42 -29.74
CA GLN A 155 -29.29 -2.28 -29.27
C GLN A 155 -28.00 -2.77 -28.62
N VAL A 156 -26.86 -2.51 -29.23
CA VAL A 156 -25.55 -2.65 -28.57
C VAL A 156 -25.38 -1.47 -27.63
N PRO A 157 -25.09 -1.66 -26.33
CA PRO A 157 -24.85 -0.57 -25.41
C PRO A 157 -23.70 0.36 -25.88
N ASP A 158 -23.75 1.62 -25.47
CA ASP A 158 -22.78 2.64 -25.89
C ASP A 158 -21.47 2.57 -25.09
N SER A 159 -21.43 1.82 -24.00
CA SER A 159 -20.27 1.67 -23.15
C SER A 159 -20.00 0.21 -22.79
N LEU A 160 -18.74 -0.11 -22.55
CA LEU A 160 -18.32 -1.42 -22.07
C LEU A 160 -19.00 -1.79 -20.73
N GLN A 161 -19.15 -0.83 -19.83
CA GLN A 161 -19.89 -1.00 -18.58
C GLN A 161 -21.34 -1.41 -18.84
N GLY A 162 -22.01 -0.79 -19.82
CA GLY A 162 -23.38 -1.13 -20.21
C GLY A 162 -23.48 -2.56 -20.78
N VAL A 163 -22.49 -3.02 -21.53
CA VAL A 163 -22.43 -4.40 -22.03
C VAL A 163 -22.31 -5.38 -20.87
N LEU A 164 -21.34 -5.15 -19.96
CA LEU A 164 -21.14 -6.00 -18.79
C LEU A 164 -22.36 -6.00 -17.87
N LEU A 165 -22.96 -4.84 -17.61
CA LEU A 165 -24.20 -4.77 -16.83
C LEU A 165 -25.31 -5.59 -17.45
N SER A 166 -25.52 -5.47 -18.79
CA SER A 166 -26.52 -6.27 -19.50
C SER A 166 -26.25 -7.78 -19.45
N ARG A 167 -24.99 -8.21 -19.34
CA ARG A 167 -24.62 -9.61 -19.15
C ARG A 167 -24.93 -10.07 -17.72
N LEU A 168 -24.55 -9.28 -16.73
CA LEU A 168 -24.85 -9.58 -15.32
C LEU A 168 -26.36 -9.66 -15.04
N ASP A 169 -27.16 -8.80 -15.69
CA ASP A 169 -28.62 -8.78 -15.52
C ASP A 169 -29.34 -10.00 -16.10
N ARG A 170 -28.66 -10.80 -16.95
CA ARG A 170 -29.20 -12.05 -17.51
C ARG A 170 -28.86 -13.29 -16.71
N LEU A 171 -27.92 -13.18 -15.79
CA LEU A 171 -27.60 -14.29 -14.90
C LEU A 171 -28.82 -14.67 -14.06
N PRO A 172 -28.99 -15.94 -13.75
CA PRO A 172 -29.96 -16.35 -12.72
C PRO A 172 -29.74 -15.54 -11.44
N GLU A 173 -30.77 -15.19 -10.73
CA GLU A 173 -30.68 -14.34 -9.53
C GLU A 173 -29.73 -14.91 -8.48
N GLU A 174 -29.62 -16.23 -8.35
CA GLU A 174 -28.68 -16.88 -7.45
C GLU A 174 -27.24 -16.66 -7.90
N THR A 175 -26.92 -16.90 -9.18
CA THR A 175 -25.59 -16.66 -9.76
C THR A 175 -25.20 -15.19 -9.67
N LYS A 176 -26.17 -14.28 -9.88
CA LYS A 176 -25.98 -12.84 -9.73
C LYS A 176 -25.60 -12.45 -8.31
N ARG A 177 -26.27 -13.05 -7.30
CA ARG A 177 -25.89 -12.83 -5.90
C ARG A 177 -24.49 -13.35 -5.57
N VAL A 178 -24.11 -14.49 -6.13
CA VAL A 178 -22.78 -15.07 -5.94
C VAL A 178 -21.69 -14.16 -6.51
N ILE A 179 -21.81 -13.70 -7.75
CA ILE A 179 -20.81 -12.81 -8.36
C ILE A 179 -20.74 -11.44 -7.65
N GLN A 180 -21.87 -10.94 -7.14
CA GLN A 180 -21.89 -9.72 -6.33
C GLN A 180 -21.13 -9.90 -5.00
N LYS A 181 -21.32 -11.04 -4.31
CA LYS A 181 -20.53 -11.36 -3.10
C LYS A 181 -19.05 -11.50 -3.42
N ALA A 182 -18.70 -12.21 -4.49
CA ALA A 182 -17.32 -12.33 -4.97
C ALA A 182 -16.72 -10.96 -5.28
N ALA A 183 -17.47 -10.05 -5.91
CA ALA A 183 -17.01 -8.70 -6.25
C ALA A 183 -16.68 -7.85 -5.02
N VAL A 184 -17.36 -8.07 -3.89
CA VAL A 184 -17.06 -7.41 -2.61
C VAL A 184 -15.78 -7.96 -1.97
N ILE A 185 -15.51 -9.26 -2.08
CA ILE A 185 -14.28 -9.85 -1.57
C ILE A 185 -13.08 -9.25 -2.30
N GLY A 186 -13.14 -9.14 -3.62
CA GLY A 186 -12.10 -8.49 -4.42
C GLY A 186 -11.94 -9.09 -5.81
N ARG A 187 -11.00 -8.55 -6.60
CA ARG A 187 -10.69 -9.05 -7.95
C ARG A 187 -10.19 -10.49 -7.94
N VAL A 188 -9.34 -10.83 -6.98
CA VAL A 188 -8.90 -12.19 -6.69
C VAL A 188 -9.51 -12.56 -5.34
N PHE A 189 -10.15 -13.71 -5.29
CA PHE A 189 -10.83 -14.14 -4.07
C PHE A 189 -10.65 -15.63 -3.81
N LEU A 190 -10.57 -15.97 -2.52
CA LEU A 190 -10.53 -17.35 -2.07
C LEU A 190 -11.95 -17.93 -2.08
N PHE A 191 -12.11 -19.09 -2.68
CA PHE A 191 -13.40 -19.81 -2.71
C PHE A 191 -13.96 -20.03 -1.30
N ARG A 192 -13.11 -20.38 -0.34
CA ARG A 192 -13.46 -20.59 1.06
C ARG A 192 -14.10 -19.37 1.74
N VAL A 193 -13.66 -18.15 1.38
CA VAL A 193 -14.28 -16.91 1.90
C VAL A 193 -15.65 -16.73 1.27
N LEU A 194 -15.77 -16.93 -0.05
CA LEU A 194 -17.04 -16.87 -0.75
C LEU A 194 -18.03 -17.91 -0.21
N GLU A 195 -17.60 -19.15 -0.01
CA GLU A 195 -18.38 -20.25 0.58
C GLU A 195 -18.91 -19.87 1.97
N HIS A 196 -18.07 -19.27 2.82
CA HIS A 196 -18.50 -18.81 4.13
C HIS A 196 -19.60 -17.74 4.05
N MET A 197 -19.50 -16.83 3.08
CA MET A 197 -20.50 -15.77 2.85
C MET A 197 -21.77 -16.27 2.16
N ALA A 198 -21.66 -17.35 1.42
CA ALA A 198 -22.74 -17.90 0.58
C ALA A 198 -23.41 -19.15 1.21
N ARG A 199 -23.32 -19.33 2.53
CA ARG A 199 -23.89 -20.48 3.24
C ARG A 199 -25.41 -20.67 3.04
N GLU A 200 -26.10 -19.61 2.67
CA GLU A 200 -27.54 -19.62 2.39
C GLU A 200 -27.83 -19.93 0.91
N GLU A 201 -26.82 -19.94 0.05
CA GLU A 201 -26.97 -20.24 -1.36
C GLU A 201 -26.86 -21.76 -1.58
N THR A 202 -27.78 -22.31 -2.35
CA THR A 202 -27.73 -23.70 -2.75
C THR A 202 -26.76 -23.90 -3.92
N GLU A 203 -26.02 -25.00 -3.93
CA GLU A 203 -25.20 -25.43 -5.07
C GLU A 203 -24.17 -24.39 -5.52
N LEU A 204 -23.40 -23.80 -4.58
CA LEU A 204 -22.41 -22.75 -4.89
C LEU A 204 -21.43 -23.17 -5.99
N GLU A 205 -21.01 -24.43 -6.03
CA GLU A 205 -20.11 -24.94 -7.07
C GLU A 205 -20.74 -24.83 -8.46
N SER A 206 -22.02 -25.23 -8.60
CA SER A 206 -22.74 -25.07 -9.87
C SER A 206 -22.91 -23.60 -10.28
N GLN A 207 -23.05 -22.69 -9.30
CA GLN A 207 -23.09 -21.25 -9.61
C GLN A 207 -21.73 -20.75 -10.10
N MET A 208 -20.63 -21.27 -9.53
CA MET A 208 -19.29 -20.92 -10.00
C MET A 208 -19.01 -21.45 -11.40
N ASP A 209 -19.44 -22.68 -11.72
CA ASP A 209 -19.33 -23.25 -13.07
C ASP A 209 -20.06 -22.36 -14.11
N LEU A 210 -21.28 -21.89 -13.78
CA LEU A 210 -22.01 -20.96 -14.64
C LEU A 210 -21.26 -19.63 -14.86
N LEU A 211 -20.55 -19.13 -13.84
CA LEU A 211 -19.74 -17.91 -13.94
C LEU A 211 -18.48 -18.12 -14.76
N GLU A 212 -17.88 -19.32 -14.70
CA GLU A 212 -16.74 -19.71 -15.55
C GLU A 212 -17.17 -19.90 -17.02
N ASP A 213 -18.28 -20.61 -17.26
CA ASP A 213 -18.84 -20.78 -18.60
C ASP A 213 -19.19 -19.44 -19.27
N ALA A 214 -19.68 -18.49 -18.44
CA ALA A 214 -19.91 -17.12 -18.89
C ALA A 214 -18.61 -16.29 -19.04
N ALA A 215 -17.43 -16.85 -18.76
CA ALA A 215 -16.14 -16.15 -18.75
C ALA A 215 -16.19 -14.82 -17.97
N LEU A 216 -16.83 -14.80 -16.83
CA LEU A 216 -16.85 -13.67 -15.87
C LEU A 216 -15.79 -13.83 -14.79
N VAL A 217 -15.55 -15.10 -14.40
CA VAL A 217 -14.47 -15.49 -13.49
C VAL A 217 -13.74 -16.71 -14.04
N ARG A 218 -12.56 -16.98 -13.51
CA ARG A 218 -11.82 -18.22 -13.80
C ARG A 218 -11.06 -18.67 -12.58
N GLU A 219 -10.82 -19.96 -12.46
CA GLU A 219 -9.93 -20.52 -11.46
C GLU A 219 -8.50 -20.06 -11.75
N ARG A 220 -7.84 -19.50 -10.73
CA ARG A 220 -6.46 -19.02 -10.82
C ARG A 220 -5.46 -20.01 -10.24
N ALA A 221 -5.79 -20.62 -9.10
CA ALA A 221 -4.93 -21.56 -8.38
C ALA A 221 -5.77 -22.53 -7.55
N ARG A 222 -5.24 -23.76 -7.33
CA ARG A 222 -5.84 -24.76 -6.43
C ARG A 222 -5.00 -25.03 -5.19
N ILE A 223 -3.74 -24.71 -5.22
CA ILE A 223 -2.80 -25.00 -4.13
C ILE A 223 -2.14 -23.68 -3.72
N PRO A 224 -2.08 -23.33 -2.42
CA PRO A 224 -2.53 -24.13 -1.26
C PRO A 224 -4.04 -24.09 -1.03
N GLU A 225 -4.77 -23.16 -1.63
CA GLU A 225 -6.23 -22.98 -1.54
C GLU A 225 -6.80 -22.62 -2.92
N ILE A 226 -8.10 -22.89 -3.13
CA ILE A 226 -8.76 -22.55 -4.40
C ILE A 226 -8.95 -21.03 -4.47
N GLU A 227 -8.32 -20.44 -5.47
CA GLU A 227 -8.44 -19.02 -5.79
C GLU A 227 -9.14 -18.83 -7.13
N TYR A 228 -10.09 -17.91 -7.15
CA TYR A 228 -10.72 -17.40 -8.36
C TYR A 228 -10.28 -15.97 -8.65
N VAL A 229 -10.35 -15.59 -9.90
CA VAL A 229 -10.08 -14.21 -10.34
C VAL A 229 -11.15 -13.79 -11.34
N PHE A 230 -11.63 -12.56 -11.24
CA PHE A 230 -12.43 -11.95 -12.30
C PHE A 230 -11.59 -11.84 -13.58
N ASP A 231 -12.10 -12.29 -14.71
CA ASP A 231 -11.39 -12.26 -15.99
C ASP A 231 -10.92 -10.85 -16.32
N HIS A 232 -11.77 -9.85 -16.05
CA HIS A 232 -11.43 -8.46 -16.18
C HIS A 232 -11.76 -7.67 -14.90
N ALA A 233 -10.89 -6.72 -14.54
CA ALA A 233 -11.09 -5.84 -13.39
C ALA A 233 -12.41 -5.06 -13.48
N LEU A 234 -12.78 -4.63 -14.70
CA LEU A 234 -14.03 -3.91 -14.93
C LEU A 234 -15.26 -4.77 -14.65
N THR A 235 -15.19 -6.09 -14.86
CA THR A 235 -16.29 -7.01 -14.53
C THR A 235 -16.57 -7.02 -13.03
N GLN A 236 -15.50 -7.08 -12.22
CA GLN A 236 -15.62 -6.96 -10.77
C GLN A 236 -16.18 -5.61 -10.35
N GLU A 237 -15.70 -4.53 -10.94
CA GLU A 237 -16.15 -3.17 -10.63
C GLU A 237 -17.63 -2.99 -10.96
N VAL A 238 -18.11 -3.43 -12.13
CA VAL A 238 -19.51 -3.36 -12.53
C VAL A 238 -20.38 -4.21 -11.60
N ALA A 239 -19.98 -5.46 -11.31
CA ALA A 239 -20.70 -6.31 -10.36
C ALA A 239 -20.82 -5.65 -8.98
N TYR A 240 -19.75 -5.06 -8.47
CA TYR A 240 -19.74 -4.31 -7.21
C TYR A 240 -20.67 -3.08 -7.25
N GLN A 241 -20.69 -2.34 -8.37
CA GLN A 241 -21.53 -1.15 -8.53
C GLN A 241 -23.01 -1.46 -8.62
N THR A 242 -23.42 -2.68 -9.02
CA THR A 242 -24.84 -3.11 -8.99
C THR A 242 -25.40 -3.21 -7.57
N LEU A 243 -24.56 -3.31 -6.55
CA LEU A 243 -24.98 -3.35 -5.15
C LEU A 243 -25.32 -1.95 -4.64
N LEU A 244 -26.41 -1.84 -3.90
CA LEU A 244 -26.75 -0.62 -3.16
C LEU A 244 -25.76 -0.38 -2.01
N ALA A 245 -25.53 0.87 -1.64
CA ALA A 245 -24.60 1.24 -0.59
C ALA A 245 -24.83 0.49 0.75
N PRO A 246 -26.05 0.32 1.26
CA PRO A 246 -26.29 -0.45 2.48
C PRO A 246 -25.89 -1.92 2.34
N SER A 247 -26.15 -2.52 1.16
CA SER A 247 -25.80 -3.93 0.89
C SER A 247 -24.28 -4.09 0.80
N ARG A 248 -23.57 -3.15 0.15
CA ARG A 248 -22.10 -3.16 0.12
C ARG A 248 -21.51 -3.14 1.51
N LYS A 249 -21.99 -2.22 2.36
CA LYS A 249 -21.58 -2.09 3.75
C LYS A 249 -21.74 -3.41 4.50
N LEU A 250 -22.93 -4.01 4.46
CA LEU A 250 -23.21 -5.28 5.13
C LEU A 250 -22.32 -6.42 4.61
N LEU A 251 -22.12 -6.49 3.28
CA LEU A 251 -21.28 -7.52 2.69
C LEU A 251 -19.82 -7.35 3.08
N HIS A 252 -19.30 -6.12 3.15
CA HIS A 252 -17.93 -5.89 3.65
C HIS A 252 -17.78 -6.34 5.11
N GLN A 253 -18.75 -6.09 5.99
CA GLN A 253 -18.73 -6.62 7.36
C GLN A 253 -18.68 -8.15 7.36
N LYS A 254 -19.54 -8.81 6.57
CA LYS A 254 -19.55 -10.27 6.45
C LYS A 254 -18.24 -10.84 5.90
N VAL A 255 -17.59 -10.17 4.95
CA VAL A 255 -16.25 -10.58 4.48
C VAL A 255 -15.23 -10.51 5.61
N GLY A 256 -15.20 -9.40 6.36
CA GLY A 256 -14.30 -9.26 7.50
C GLY A 256 -14.52 -10.36 8.54
N GLU A 257 -15.76 -10.64 8.91
CA GLU A 257 -16.12 -11.70 9.86
C GLU A 257 -15.75 -13.10 9.35
N ALA A 258 -15.99 -13.36 8.06
CA ALA A 258 -15.60 -14.61 7.42
C ALA A 258 -14.06 -14.79 7.49
N MET A 259 -13.31 -13.74 7.15
CA MET A 259 -11.85 -13.77 7.19
C MET A 259 -11.32 -13.96 8.63
N GLU A 260 -11.88 -13.27 9.62
CA GLU A 260 -11.51 -13.48 11.04
C GLU A 260 -11.73 -14.94 11.47
N SER A 261 -12.87 -15.53 11.10
CA SER A 261 -13.18 -16.92 11.42
C SER A 261 -12.25 -17.91 10.73
N ILE A 262 -12.02 -17.70 9.43
CA ILE A 262 -11.24 -18.63 8.58
C ILE A 262 -9.74 -18.56 8.90
N PHE A 263 -9.22 -17.38 9.15
CA PHE A 263 -7.78 -17.12 9.31
C PHE A 263 -7.38 -16.79 10.75
N SER A 264 -8.15 -17.23 11.74
CA SER A 264 -7.91 -16.94 13.16
C SER A 264 -6.47 -17.20 13.63
N GLU A 265 -5.83 -18.27 13.14
CA GLU A 265 -4.44 -18.63 13.46
C GLU A 265 -3.39 -17.81 12.68
N ARG A 266 -3.78 -17.16 11.58
CA ARG A 266 -2.91 -16.40 10.66
C ARG A 266 -3.46 -15.02 10.36
N ILE A 267 -4.19 -14.44 11.28
CA ILE A 267 -4.89 -13.16 11.12
C ILE A 267 -3.91 -12.03 10.75
N ASP A 268 -2.68 -12.11 11.23
CA ASP A 268 -1.62 -11.16 10.96
C ASP A 268 -1.29 -11.00 9.47
N GLN A 269 -1.47 -12.06 8.69
CA GLN A 269 -1.21 -12.05 7.25
C GLN A 269 -2.33 -11.38 6.45
N HIS A 270 -3.49 -11.16 7.09
CA HIS A 270 -4.70 -10.63 6.46
C HIS A 270 -5.15 -9.28 7.03
N ARG A 271 -4.35 -8.66 7.93
CA ARG A 271 -4.71 -7.40 8.61
C ARG A 271 -5.06 -6.26 7.65
N ALA A 272 -4.32 -6.11 6.56
CA ALA A 272 -4.56 -5.06 5.57
C ALA A 272 -5.94 -5.19 4.93
N LEU A 273 -6.34 -6.42 4.57
CA LEU A 273 -7.65 -6.72 4.01
C LEU A 273 -8.76 -6.55 5.05
N LEU A 274 -8.54 -7.03 6.28
CA LEU A 274 -9.47 -6.85 7.39
C LEU A 274 -9.71 -5.37 7.69
N ALA A 275 -8.63 -4.57 7.76
CA ALA A 275 -8.72 -3.13 7.93
C ALA A 275 -9.53 -2.46 6.81
N TYR A 276 -9.36 -2.91 5.57
CA TYR A 276 -10.11 -2.42 4.43
C TYR A 276 -11.60 -2.80 4.53
N HIS A 277 -11.91 -4.08 4.74
CA HIS A 277 -13.29 -4.55 4.76
C HIS A 277 -14.08 -3.98 5.93
N PHE A 278 -13.53 -3.91 7.13
CA PHE A 278 -14.21 -3.29 8.25
C PHE A 278 -14.38 -1.79 8.08
N PHE A 279 -13.41 -1.10 7.45
CA PHE A 279 -13.55 0.32 7.12
C PHE A 279 -14.70 0.55 6.12
N MET A 280 -14.75 -0.23 5.04
CA MET A 280 -15.83 -0.16 4.04
C MET A 280 -17.17 -0.64 4.61
N GLY A 281 -17.13 -1.51 5.59
CA GLY A 281 -18.29 -1.98 6.35
C GLY A 281 -18.73 -1.03 7.46
N GLU A 282 -18.01 0.08 7.68
CA GLU A 282 -18.25 1.04 8.76
C GLU A 282 -18.24 0.40 10.17
N ASP A 283 -17.50 -0.70 10.34
CA ASP A 283 -17.15 -1.21 11.66
C ASP A 283 -15.88 -0.52 12.14
N TRP A 284 -16.08 0.67 12.67
CA TRP A 284 -15.00 1.60 12.96
C TRP A 284 -14.04 1.11 14.04
N GLU A 285 -14.53 0.32 15.01
CA GLU A 285 -13.68 -0.23 16.07
C GLU A 285 -12.71 -1.28 15.53
N ARG A 286 -13.21 -2.24 14.74
CA ARG A 286 -12.37 -3.26 14.11
C ARG A 286 -11.48 -2.64 13.02
N ALA A 287 -12.01 -1.71 12.21
CA ALA A 287 -11.23 -0.96 11.22
C ALA A 287 -10.05 -0.22 11.86
N PHE A 288 -10.26 0.44 13.00
CA PHE A 288 -9.21 1.09 13.77
C PHE A 288 -8.16 0.07 14.25
N ALA A 289 -8.59 -1.00 14.90
CA ALA A 289 -7.69 -1.98 15.49
C ALA A 289 -6.78 -2.64 14.44
N TYR A 290 -7.36 -3.09 13.32
CA TYR A 290 -6.61 -3.72 12.23
C TYR A 290 -5.71 -2.73 11.49
N SER A 291 -6.16 -1.48 11.29
CA SER A 291 -5.35 -0.43 10.67
C SER A 291 -4.11 -0.11 11.51
N VAL A 292 -4.26 0.01 12.83
CA VAL A 292 -3.11 0.24 13.74
C VAL A 292 -2.16 -0.95 13.70
N GLY A 293 -2.68 -2.18 13.79
CA GLY A 293 -1.86 -3.38 13.76
C GLY A 293 -1.05 -3.51 12.47
N GLU A 294 -1.67 -3.19 11.32
CA GLU A 294 -0.98 -3.21 10.02
C GLU A 294 0.05 -2.09 9.90
N ALA A 295 -0.30 -0.87 10.35
CA ALA A 295 0.66 0.23 10.38
C ALA A 295 1.90 -0.09 11.21
N ASP A 296 1.71 -0.67 12.41
CA ASP A 296 2.83 -1.06 13.27
C ASP A 296 3.67 -2.18 12.63
N ALA A 297 3.06 -3.14 11.94
CA ALA A 297 3.78 -4.16 11.17
C ALA A 297 4.58 -3.56 10.01
N ALA A 298 4.00 -2.62 9.26
CA ALA A 298 4.67 -1.90 8.19
C ALA A 298 5.89 -1.10 8.70
N VAL A 299 5.77 -0.47 9.88
CA VAL A 299 6.91 0.21 10.53
C VAL A 299 8.06 -0.76 10.82
N GLN A 300 7.79 -1.98 11.29
CA GLN A 300 8.83 -2.99 11.54
C GLN A 300 9.55 -3.42 10.26
N LEU A 301 8.89 -3.31 9.11
CA LEU A 301 9.45 -3.58 7.79
C LEU A 301 10.06 -2.35 7.12
N TYR A 302 10.05 -1.19 7.79
CA TYR A 302 10.47 0.11 7.24
C TYR A 302 9.63 0.57 6.04
N ALA A 303 8.43 0.06 5.86
CA ALA A 303 7.46 0.43 4.85
C ALA A 303 6.65 1.66 5.33
N TYR A 304 7.33 2.81 5.45
CA TYR A 304 6.75 4.00 6.07
C TYR A 304 5.61 4.63 5.28
N ALA A 305 5.57 4.47 3.96
CA ALA A 305 4.49 4.97 3.13
C ALA A 305 3.19 4.21 3.40
N GLU A 306 3.26 2.89 3.51
CA GLU A 306 2.16 2.00 3.84
C GLU A 306 1.70 2.22 5.29
N ALA A 307 2.66 2.31 6.23
CA ALA A 307 2.35 2.63 7.63
C ALA A 307 1.55 3.93 7.75
N ARG A 308 1.93 4.96 7.00
CA ARG A 308 1.24 6.25 6.94
C ARG A 308 -0.20 6.13 6.47
N GLN A 309 -0.46 5.36 5.40
CA GLN A 309 -1.81 5.12 4.90
C GLN A 309 -2.69 4.44 5.95
N HIS A 310 -2.16 3.44 6.62
CA HIS A 310 -2.89 2.73 7.66
C HIS A 310 -3.12 3.58 8.92
N TYR A 311 -2.17 4.41 9.35
CA TYR A 311 -2.40 5.36 10.44
C TYR A 311 -3.45 6.42 10.07
N HIS A 312 -3.47 6.91 8.84
CA HIS A 312 -4.55 7.80 8.38
C HIS A 312 -5.90 7.10 8.43
N ARG A 313 -6.01 5.85 7.95
CA ARG A 313 -7.26 5.07 8.04
C ARG A 313 -7.70 4.87 9.50
N ALA A 314 -6.75 4.63 10.41
CA ALA A 314 -7.04 4.53 11.84
C ALA A 314 -7.59 5.85 12.40
N LEU A 315 -6.98 7.00 12.08
CA LEU A 315 -7.48 8.31 12.50
C LEU A 315 -8.86 8.61 11.90
N ASP A 316 -9.08 8.24 10.63
CA ASP A 316 -10.40 8.41 9.99
C ASP A 316 -11.46 7.54 10.67
N SER A 317 -11.13 6.32 11.05
CA SER A 317 -12.04 5.45 11.83
C SER A 317 -12.42 6.07 13.18
N LEU A 318 -11.46 6.70 13.88
CA LEU A 318 -11.72 7.37 15.17
C LEU A 318 -12.70 8.53 15.07
N LYS A 319 -12.78 9.22 13.90
CA LYS A 319 -13.73 10.33 13.70
C LYS A 319 -15.20 9.87 13.76
N HIS A 320 -15.44 8.60 13.52
CA HIS A 320 -16.80 8.01 13.53
C HIS A 320 -17.13 7.30 14.85
N LEU A 321 -16.16 7.16 15.74
CA LEU A 321 -16.36 6.59 17.07
C LEU A 321 -16.82 7.65 18.07
N PRO A 322 -17.48 7.24 19.19
CA PRO A 322 -17.91 8.19 20.21
C PRO A 322 -16.77 9.05 20.72
N ASP A 323 -17.04 10.34 20.90
CA ASP A 323 -16.07 11.29 21.48
C ASP A 323 -15.99 11.10 22.99
N ASN A 324 -15.06 10.26 23.43
CA ASN A 324 -14.77 9.95 24.82
C ASN A 324 -13.27 10.02 25.12
N ALA A 325 -12.91 10.00 26.39
CA ALA A 325 -11.51 10.11 26.81
C ALA A 325 -10.62 9.02 26.19
N SER A 326 -11.09 7.77 26.08
CA SER A 326 -10.34 6.66 25.50
C SER A 326 -10.02 6.89 24.01
N ASN A 327 -11.01 7.31 23.23
CA ASN A 327 -10.82 7.54 21.80
C ASN A 327 -9.97 8.80 21.52
N ARG A 328 -10.08 9.84 22.36
CA ARG A 328 -9.18 11.00 22.32
C ARG A 328 -7.74 10.59 22.64
N GLN A 329 -7.50 9.72 23.62
CA GLN A 329 -6.18 9.17 23.93
C GLN A 329 -5.60 8.39 22.75
N LYS A 330 -6.40 7.49 22.13
CA LYS A 330 -5.99 6.75 20.93
C LYS A 330 -5.63 7.71 19.78
N HIS A 331 -6.40 8.78 19.58
CA HIS A 331 -6.12 9.78 18.55
C HIS A 331 -4.76 10.43 18.75
N VAL A 332 -4.47 10.87 19.99
CA VAL A 332 -3.16 11.45 20.33
C VAL A 332 -2.02 10.47 20.05
N ASP A 333 -2.16 9.22 20.51
CA ASP A 333 -1.13 8.19 20.35
C ASP A 333 -0.86 7.88 18.86
N ILE A 334 -1.91 7.79 18.04
CA ILE A 334 -1.76 7.52 16.60
C ILE A 334 -1.21 8.74 15.86
N SER A 335 -1.58 9.96 16.23
CA SER A 335 -1.02 11.19 15.65
C SER A 335 0.50 11.26 15.83
N VAL A 336 0.99 10.90 17.02
CA VAL A 336 2.43 10.81 17.28
C VAL A 336 3.10 9.75 16.42
N ARG A 337 2.53 8.54 16.29
CA ARG A 337 3.06 7.47 15.43
C ARG A 337 3.05 7.87 13.96
N LEU A 338 1.99 8.54 13.49
CA LEU A 338 1.88 9.05 12.13
C LEU A 338 3.00 10.06 11.84
N VAL A 339 3.23 11.03 12.73
CA VAL A 339 4.31 12.00 12.54
C VAL A 339 5.68 11.34 12.54
N ASN A 340 5.90 10.32 13.37
CA ASN A 340 7.16 9.57 13.37
C ASN A 340 7.51 9.00 11.99
N VAL A 341 6.54 8.41 11.29
CA VAL A 341 6.75 7.84 9.95
C VAL A 341 6.68 8.88 8.81
N SER A 342 6.27 10.11 9.13
CA SER A 342 6.09 11.20 8.17
C SER A 342 7.21 12.24 8.19
N LEU A 343 8.12 12.19 9.16
CA LEU A 343 9.14 13.22 9.41
C LEU A 343 9.97 13.61 8.18
N GLN A 344 10.29 12.65 7.31
CA GLN A 344 11.15 12.87 6.15
C GLN A 344 10.38 13.04 4.84
N SER A 345 9.09 12.73 4.83
CA SER A 345 8.27 12.69 3.62
C SER A 345 7.21 13.78 3.55
N GLU A 346 6.82 14.35 4.68
CA GLU A 346 5.84 15.43 4.75
C GLU A 346 6.51 16.74 5.20
N SER A 347 5.88 17.87 4.86
CA SER A 347 6.39 19.16 5.29
C SER A 347 6.29 19.33 6.81
N PRO A 348 7.22 20.10 7.43
CA PRO A 348 7.16 20.40 8.86
C PRO A 348 5.82 21.00 9.29
N GLU A 349 5.21 21.82 8.45
CA GLU A 349 3.93 22.50 8.72
C GLU A 349 2.78 21.49 8.87
N LYS A 350 2.72 20.49 7.99
CA LYS A 350 1.71 19.41 8.07
C LYS A 350 1.88 18.59 9.36
N ASN A 351 3.11 18.21 9.65
CA ASN A 351 3.43 17.45 10.87
C ASN A 351 3.10 18.26 12.14
N LEU A 352 3.41 19.56 12.16
CA LEU A 352 3.08 20.45 13.27
C LEU A 352 1.57 20.62 13.44
N ALA A 353 0.80 20.71 12.34
CA ALA A 353 -0.65 20.81 12.43
C ALA A 353 -1.27 19.58 13.13
N ILE A 354 -0.85 18.37 12.74
CA ILE A 354 -1.29 17.11 13.37
C ILE A 354 -0.93 17.08 14.87
N LEU A 355 0.30 17.47 15.20
CA LEU A 355 0.75 17.47 16.60
C LEU A 355 0.09 18.56 17.45
N THR A 356 -0.20 19.73 16.88
CA THR A 356 -0.92 20.80 17.59
C THR A 356 -2.35 20.37 17.95
N GLU A 357 -3.04 19.70 17.03
CA GLU A 357 -4.35 19.11 17.31
C GLU A 357 -4.26 18.07 18.43
N ALA A 358 -3.25 17.17 18.36
CA ALA A 358 -3.01 16.18 19.41
C ALA A 358 -2.65 16.80 20.75
N GLU A 359 -1.87 17.90 20.80
CA GLU A 359 -1.53 18.63 22.05
C GLU A 359 -2.78 19.22 22.68
N ASN A 360 -3.64 19.87 21.90
CA ASN A 360 -4.90 20.44 22.36
C ASN A 360 -5.81 19.35 22.94
N MET A 361 -5.89 18.20 22.28
CA MET A 361 -6.68 17.07 22.71
C MET A 361 -6.13 16.47 24.03
N ALA A 362 -4.83 16.24 24.12
CA ALA A 362 -4.19 15.76 25.33
C ALA A 362 -4.34 16.74 26.51
N SER A 363 -4.27 18.05 26.22
CA SER A 363 -4.49 19.12 27.20
C SER A 363 -5.92 19.12 27.74
N SER A 364 -6.91 18.89 26.87
CA SER A 364 -8.33 18.77 27.28
C SER A 364 -8.58 17.57 28.21
N LEU A 365 -7.73 16.55 28.14
CA LEU A 365 -7.77 15.36 28.99
C LEU A 365 -6.95 15.53 30.29
N ALA A 366 -6.21 16.62 30.44
CA ALA A 366 -5.20 16.81 31.48
C ALA A 366 -4.18 15.65 31.58
N ASP A 367 -3.84 15.03 30.43
CA ASP A 367 -2.92 13.90 30.36
C ASP A 367 -1.48 14.40 30.17
N GLU A 368 -0.81 14.71 31.29
CA GLU A 368 0.55 15.27 31.28
C GLU A 368 1.55 14.38 30.53
N ALA A 369 1.39 13.06 30.59
CA ALA A 369 2.31 12.13 29.91
C ALA A 369 2.18 12.22 28.39
N ARG A 370 0.93 12.25 27.86
CA ARG A 370 0.69 12.42 26.44
C ARG A 370 1.08 13.82 25.95
N ILE A 371 0.81 14.86 26.74
CA ILE A 371 1.28 16.23 26.43
C ILE A 371 2.80 16.22 26.27
N ALA A 372 3.54 15.67 27.23
CA ALA A 372 5.00 15.60 27.14
C ALA A 372 5.49 14.83 25.91
N ARG A 373 4.82 13.73 25.55
CA ARG A 373 5.16 12.94 24.36
C ARG A 373 4.89 13.72 23.07
N VAL A 374 3.77 14.41 22.95
CA VAL A 374 3.46 15.27 21.80
C VAL A 374 4.47 16.41 21.70
N GLN A 375 4.80 17.07 22.82
CA GLN A 375 5.78 18.15 22.86
C GLN A 375 7.18 17.70 22.46
N LEU A 376 7.57 16.48 22.84
CA LEU A 376 8.82 15.86 22.34
C LEU A 376 8.83 15.83 20.82
N TRP A 377 7.75 15.40 20.19
CA TRP A 377 7.67 15.30 18.73
C TRP A 377 7.56 16.65 18.05
N ILE A 378 6.87 17.64 18.63
CA ILE A 378 6.89 19.04 18.15
C ILE A 378 8.33 19.56 18.16
N GLY A 379 9.06 19.34 19.25
CA GLY A 379 10.47 19.71 19.35
C GLY A 379 11.33 19.04 18.27
N ARG A 380 11.11 17.76 17.97
CA ARG A 380 11.81 17.04 16.88
C ARG A 380 11.50 17.62 15.50
N VAL A 381 10.25 17.94 15.20
CA VAL A 381 9.87 18.57 13.93
C VAL A 381 10.56 19.93 13.79
N HIS A 382 10.54 20.77 14.83
CA HIS A 382 11.25 22.05 14.81
C HIS A 382 12.76 21.88 14.62
N TYR A 383 13.37 20.90 15.32
CA TYR A 383 14.80 20.60 15.16
C TYR A 383 15.18 20.24 13.73
N LEU A 384 14.44 19.33 13.10
CA LEU A 384 14.69 18.91 11.72
C LEU A 384 14.41 20.03 10.71
N ALA A 385 13.51 20.96 11.04
CA ALA A 385 13.23 22.16 10.25
C ALA A 385 14.28 23.30 10.46
N GLY A 386 15.31 23.09 11.28
CA GLY A 386 16.34 24.09 11.60
C GLY A 386 15.87 25.20 12.56
N ARG A 387 14.68 25.09 13.16
CA ARG A 387 14.09 26.05 14.11
C ARG A 387 14.57 25.72 15.53
N LEU A 388 15.87 25.93 15.76
CA LEU A 388 16.54 25.48 17.00
C LEU A 388 16.00 26.13 18.29
N PRO A 389 15.68 27.44 18.34
CA PRO A 389 15.12 28.06 19.53
C PRO A 389 13.81 27.42 19.98
N GLU A 390 12.89 27.19 19.03
CA GLU A 390 11.60 26.55 19.26
C GLU A 390 11.77 25.10 19.73
N ALA A 391 12.67 24.36 19.06
CA ALA A 391 12.99 22.98 19.42
C ALA A 391 13.49 22.90 20.89
N ILE A 392 14.44 23.74 21.27
CA ILE A 392 14.99 23.79 22.64
C ILE A 392 13.89 24.12 23.64
N SER A 393 13.02 25.09 23.33
CA SER A 393 11.90 25.46 24.21
C SER A 393 10.99 24.26 24.50
N TYR A 394 10.60 23.51 23.48
CA TYR A 394 9.77 22.32 23.66
C TYR A 394 10.52 21.21 24.43
N PHE A 395 11.77 20.95 24.12
CA PHE A 395 12.56 19.94 24.83
C PHE A 395 12.77 20.29 26.32
N GLN A 396 12.94 21.57 26.65
CA GLN A 396 13.04 22.02 28.05
C GLN A 396 11.72 21.79 28.81
N LYS A 397 10.54 22.04 28.17
CA LYS A 397 9.24 21.72 28.77
C LYS A 397 9.13 20.21 29.06
N VAL A 398 9.55 19.37 28.13
CA VAL A 398 9.55 17.91 28.33
C VAL A 398 10.45 17.50 29.48
N LEU A 399 11.71 17.98 29.52
CA LEU A 399 12.67 17.65 30.59
C LEU A 399 12.19 18.07 31.99
N ALA A 400 11.40 19.13 32.08
CA ALA A 400 10.85 19.59 33.37
C ALA A 400 9.83 18.60 33.96
N VAL A 401 9.12 17.85 33.14
CA VAL A 401 8.05 16.93 33.58
C VAL A 401 8.42 15.45 33.42
N ALA A 402 9.37 15.11 32.54
CA ALA A 402 9.77 13.75 32.22
C ALA A 402 10.08 12.87 33.47
N PRO A 403 10.76 13.36 34.51
CA PRO A 403 11.04 12.55 35.70
C PRO A 403 9.79 11.98 36.40
N LYS A 404 8.61 12.58 36.18
CA LYS A 404 7.35 12.10 36.77
C LYS A 404 6.87 10.77 36.16
N PHE A 405 7.29 10.44 34.93
CA PHE A 405 6.68 9.37 34.13
C PHE A 405 7.53 8.09 34.04
N ALA A 406 8.77 8.12 34.51
CA ALA A 406 9.73 7.02 34.41
C ALA A 406 9.87 6.48 32.97
N ASP A 407 9.65 7.35 31.95
CA ASP A 407 9.77 7.04 30.53
C ASP A 407 11.20 7.40 30.07
N PRO A 408 12.05 6.40 29.73
CA PRO A 408 13.43 6.65 29.36
C PRO A 408 13.56 7.52 28.09
N GLU A 409 12.62 7.43 27.16
CA GLU A 409 12.66 8.26 25.95
C GLU A 409 12.39 9.72 26.25
N LEU A 410 11.38 10.04 27.05
CA LEU A 410 11.07 11.40 27.46
C LEU A 410 12.22 12.04 28.27
N MET A 411 12.97 11.22 29.02
CA MET A 411 14.10 11.69 29.82
C MET A 411 15.37 11.88 28.97
N ALA A 412 15.60 11.04 27.99
CA ALA A 412 16.86 10.97 27.26
C ALA A 412 16.89 11.75 25.94
N LEU A 413 15.84 11.61 25.11
CA LEU A 413 15.85 12.20 23.76
C LEU A 413 16.00 13.74 23.75
N PRO A 414 15.28 14.51 24.58
CA PRO A 414 15.44 15.96 24.63
C PRO A 414 16.87 16.36 25.02
N GLY A 415 17.46 15.66 26.01
CA GLY A 415 18.81 15.91 26.48
C GLY A 415 19.87 15.66 25.41
N ALA A 416 19.71 14.59 24.63
CA ALA A 416 20.61 14.27 23.53
C ALA A 416 20.60 15.35 22.44
N VAL A 417 19.40 15.80 22.04
CA VAL A 417 19.26 16.84 21.01
C VAL A 417 19.77 18.19 21.50
N ILE A 418 19.43 18.61 22.71
CA ILE A 418 19.95 19.85 23.31
C ILE A 418 21.49 19.77 23.43
N GLY A 419 22.03 18.64 23.90
CA GLY A 419 23.48 18.44 23.99
C GLY A 419 24.17 18.63 22.65
N ARG A 420 23.61 18.07 21.58
CA ARG A 420 24.09 18.24 20.21
C ARG A 420 24.07 19.71 19.77
N VAL A 421 23.00 20.42 20.03
CA VAL A 421 22.90 21.86 19.70
C VAL A 421 23.92 22.68 20.48
N LEU A 422 24.14 22.39 21.75
CA LEU A 422 25.15 23.06 22.57
C LEU A 422 26.58 22.84 22.03
N VAL A 423 26.89 21.65 21.52
CA VAL A 423 28.20 21.39 20.84
C VAL A 423 28.34 22.28 19.63
N LEU A 424 27.32 22.36 18.78
CA LEU A 424 27.33 23.19 17.57
C LEU A 424 27.47 24.70 17.91
N GLN A 425 27.04 25.11 19.09
CA GLN A 425 27.18 26.45 19.61
C GLN A 425 28.52 26.70 20.35
N GLY A 426 29.43 25.72 20.42
CA GLY A 426 30.70 25.82 21.12
C GLY A 426 30.60 25.79 22.65
N GLN A 427 29.40 25.45 23.22
CA GLN A 427 29.16 25.40 24.66
C GLN A 427 29.52 24.02 25.24
N PHE A 428 30.78 23.59 25.01
CA PHE A 428 31.25 22.22 25.26
C PHE A 428 31.05 21.74 26.70
N ALA A 429 31.33 22.60 27.69
CA ALA A 429 31.19 22.23 29.09
C ALA A 429 29.73 21.90 29.47
N LYS A 430 28.76 22.71 29.01
CA LYS A 430 27.34 22.47 29.26
C LYS A 430 26.86 21.25 28.48
N ALA A 431 27.31 21.08 27.23
CA ALA A 431 27.00 19.94 26.39
C ALA A 431 27.48 18.64 27.03
N HIS A 432 28.73 18.61 27.53
CA HIS A 432 29.30 17.45 28.20
C HIS A 432 28.49 17.06 29.45
N GLN A 433 28.21 18.04 30.34
CA GLN A 433 27.43 17.80 31.56
C GLN A 433 26.03 17.21 31.25
N LEU A 434 25.39 17.67 30.19
CA LEU A 434 24.07 17.16 29.77
C LEU A 434 24.16 15.78 29.14
N LEU A 435 25.09 15.57 28.21
CA LEU A 435 25.26 14.30 27.51
C LEU A 435 25.73 13.18 28.44
N ASP A 436 26.54 13.50 29.45
CA ASP A 436 27.03 12.54 30.43
C ASP A 436 25.89 11.96 31.30
N ARG A 437 24.83 12.77 31.55
CA ARG A 437 23.60 12.30 32.19
C ARG A 437 22.66 11.59 31.23
N THR A 438 22.69 11.93 29.96
CA THR A 438 21.73 11.46 28.94
C THR A 438 22.12 10.11 28.36
N VAL A 439 23.41 9.86 28.11
CA VAL A 439 23.88 8.62 27.47
C VAL A 439 23.48 7.37 28.23
N PRO A 440 23.63 7.28 29.58
CA PRO A 440 23.18 6.10 30.33
C PRO A 440 21.67 5.85 30.22
N LEU A 441 20.87 6.91 30.10
CA LEU A 441 19.41 6.78 29.89
C LEU A 441 19.10 6.24 28.49
N LEU A 442 19.86 6.67 27.46
CA LEU A 442 19.71 6.16 26.09
C LEU A 442 20.11 4.70 25.96
N GLU A 443 21.11 4.24 26.74
CA GLU A 443 21.50 2.82 26.78
C GLU A 443 20.36 1.91 27.20
N ALA A 444 19.47 2.40 28.08
CA ALA A 444 18.28 1.68 28.52
C ALA A 444 17.16 1.67 27.44
N THR A 445 17.26 2.50 26.42
CA THR A 445 16.30 2.54 25.30
C THR A 445 16.71 1.59 24.17
N LYS A 446 15.77 1.29 23.26
CA LYS A 446 16.08 0.57 22.02
C LYS A 446 16.59 1.51 20.91
N ASN A 447 16.70 2.82 21.18
CA ASN A 447 17.04 3.84 20.20
C ASN A 447 18.56 3.91 19.94
N ARG A 448 19.07 2.93 19.22
CA ARG A 448 20.50 2.81 18.89
C ARG A 448 21.02 3.99 18.07
N HIS A 449 20.19 4.62 17.26
CA HIS A 449 20.57 5.77 16.45
C HIS A 449 20.89 6.99 17.33
N GLU A 450 19.98 7.37 18.23
CA GLU A 450 20.21 8.52 19.11
C GLU A 450 21.34 8.25 20.11
N LEU A 451 21.48 7.02 20.59
CA LEU A 451 22.62 6.64 21.44
C LEU A 451 23.95 6.86 20.70
N LEU A 452 24.06 6.41 19.47
CA LEU A 452 25.25 6.57 18.65
C LEU A 452 25.67 8.05 18.53
N PHE A 453 24.70 8.92 18.17
CA PHE A 453 24.98 10.35 18.06
C PHE A 453 25.24 11.02 19.41
N ALA A 454 24.58 10.63 20.49
CA ALA A 454 24.84 11.17 21.83
C ALA A 454 26.27 10.84 22.29
N CYS A 455 26.74 9.60 22.07
CA CYS A 455 28.12 9.21 22.36
C CYS A 455 29.10 9.97 21.47
N LEU A 456 28.81 10.12 20.14
CA LEU A 456 29.65 10.90 19.23
C LEU A 456 29.88 12.32 19.76
N TYR A 457 28.78 13.03 20.04
CA TYR A 457 28.90 14.42 20.52
C TYR A 457 29.50 14.52 21.93
N ARG A 458 29.29 13.53 22.80
CA ARG A 458 29.97 13.48 24.11
C ARG A 458 31.49 13.28 23.94
N GLY A 459 31.93 12.38 23.07
CA GLY A 459 33.35 12.19 22.74
C GLY A 459 33.97 13.46 22.19
N VAL A 460 33.29 14.14 21.26
CA VAL A 460 33.70 15.45 20.75
C VAL A 460 33.88 16.49 21.87
N THR A 461 32.92 16.57 22.80
CA THR A 461 33.02 17.53 23.92
C THR A 461 34.22 17.25 24.82
N ARG A 462 34.58 15.98 25.08
CA ARG A 462 35.78 15.59 25.85
C ARG A 462 37.05 16.07 25.20
N VAL A 463 37.16 15.88 23.88
CA VAL A 463 38.31 16.37 23.09
C VAL A 463 38.46 17.90 23.23
N PHE A 464 37.39 18.66 23.04
CA PHE A 464 37.42 20.12 23.17
C PHE A 464 37.65 20.62 24.60
N LEU A 465 37.38 19.81 25.61
CA LEU A 465 37.64 20.11 27.03
C LEU A 465 39.07 19.68 27.48
N GLY A 466 39.87 19.09 26.59
CA GLY A 466 41.24 18.68 26.86
C GLY A 466 41.39 17.23 27.36
N ASP A 467 40.32 16.47 27.50
CA ASP A 467 40.37 15.04 27.86
C ASP A 467 40.49 14.18 26.60
N TYR A 468 41.65 14.28 25.96
CA TYR A 468 41.93 13.65 24.66
C TYR A 468 41.88 12.12 24.72
N ALA A 469 42.34 11.51 25.82
CA ALA A 469 42.39 10.06 25.96
C ALA A 469 40.99 9.45 26.06
N ALA A 470 40.13 9.99 26.93
CA ALA A 470 38.75 9.51 27.06
C ALA A 470 37.93 9.87 25.82
N GLY A 471 38.16 11.04 25.22
CA GLY A 471 37.49 11.45 23.98
C GLY A 471 37.81 10.51 22.83
N ALA A 472 39.09 10.21 22.60
CA ALA A 472 39.52 9.28 21.54
C ALA A 472 38.98 7.85 21.74
N ALA A 473 38.99 7.34 23.00
CA ALA A 473 38.42 6.02 23.31
C ALA A 473 36.92 5.93 23.02
N GLU A 474 36.18 6.99 23.32
CA GLU A 474 34.75 7.04 23.05
C GLU A 474 34.43 7.15 21.56
N LEU A 475 35.19 7.97 20.82
CA LEU A 475 35.03 8.07 19.36
C LEU A 475 35.38 6.77 18.64
N ASP A 476 36.43 6.03 19.10
CA ASP A 476 36.72 4.69 18.58
C ASP A 476 35.59 3.69 18.82
N GLN A 477 34.92 3.77 19.97
CA GLN A 477 33.73 2.97 20.24
C GLN A 477 32.56 3.36 19.32
N VAL A 478 32.33 4.66 19.09
CA VAL A 478 31.32 5.18 18.17
C VAL A 478 31.60 4.67 16.75
N LEU A 479 32.85 4.71 16.30
CA LEU A 479 33.23 4.19 14.99
C LEU A 479 32.85 2.72 14.82
N LYS A 480 33.15 1.87 15.81
CA LYS A 480 32.75 0.46 15.81
C LYS A 480 31.23 0.28 15.76
N MET A 481 30.48 1.10 16.52
CA MET A 481 29.02 1.07 16.51
C MET A 481 28.46 1.52 15.15
N ALA A 482 29.05 2.55 14.53
CA ALA A 482 28.65 3.07 13.23
C ALA A 482 28.87 2.04 12.12
N GLN A 483 30.03 1.38 12.11
CA GLN A 483 30.35 0.30 11.17
C GLN A 483 29.39 -0.89 11.33
N ALA A 484 29.11 -1.32 12.55
CA ALA A 484 28.17 -2.40 12.83
C ALA A 484 26.74 -2.07 12.36
N SER A 485 26.34 -0.80 12.43
CA SER A 485 25.03 -0.31 11.99
C SER A 485 25.00 0.18 10.52
N ARG A 486 26.14 0.17 9.83
CA ARG A 486 26.35 0.74 8.48
C ARG A 486 25.92 2.21 8.37
N ASN A 487 26.13 2.99 9.42
CA ASN A 487 25.80 4.39 9.46
C ASN A 487 27.00 5.25 8.97
N GLN A 488 27.07 5.49 7.65
CA GLN A 488 28.15 6.22 7.01
C GLN A 488 28.36 7.64 7.56
N ASN A 489 27.26 8.34 7.92
CA ASN A 489 27.37 9.69 8.48
C ASN A 489 28.09 9.69 9.83
N ALA A 490 27.73 8.79 10.74
CA ALA A 490 28.38 8.68 12.03
C ALA A 490 29.83 8.16 11.89
N GLU A 491 30.08 7.25 10.94
CA GLU A 491 31.43 6.75 10.63
C GLU A 491 32.35 7.87 10.14
N THR A 492 31.87 8.75 9.27
CA THR A 492 32.64 9.88 8.76
C THR A 492 32.93 10.95 9.82
N MET A 493 32.04 11.10 10.80
CA MET A 493 32.19 12.12 11.87
C MET A 493 33.03 11.64 13.06
N ALA A 494 33.12 10.33 13.29
CA ALA A 494 33.93 9.73 14.38
C ALA A 494 35.39 9.62 14.01
#